data_fd019a56efd871884180d2c0e5fbc5e6
#
_entry.id   fd019a56efd871884180d2c0e5fbc5e6
#
_cell.length_a   1.000
_cell.length_b   1.000
_cell.length_c   1.000
_cell.angle_alpha   90.00
_cell.angle_beta   90.00
_cell.angle_gamma   90.00
#
_symmetry.space_group_name_H-M   'P 1'
#
loop_
_entity.id
_entity.type
_entity.pdbx_description
1 polymer ?
#
loop_
_entity_poly.entity_id
_entity_poly.type
_entity_poly.pdbx_seq_one_letter_code
_entity_poly.pdbx_strand_id
1 'polypeptide(L)' 'MTERERLEQAIAALEAQRPALGDAVVEAALSSLRAKLAVLAEPGLVEARHAARE' A
#
# COMPACT_ATOMS: atom_id res chain seq x y z
N MET A 1 2.69 11.44 -12.21
CA MET A 1 2.78 10.21 -11.43
C MET A 1 1.61 10.12 -10.47
N THR A 2 0.91 9.01 -10.49
CA THR A 2 -0.26 8.84 -9.65
C THR A 2 0.13 8.36 -8.26
N GLU A 3 -0.82 8.44 -7.35
CA GLU A 3 -0.63 7.94 -5.99
C GLU A 3 -0.27 6.46 -6.01
N ARG A 4 -0.96 5.70 -6.87
CA ARG A 4 -0.71 4.27 -6.98
C ARG A 4 0.71 4.00 -7.44
N GLU A 5 1.19 4.76 -8.42
CA GLU A 5 2.54 4.57 -8.92
C GLU A 5 3.58 4.89 -7.85
N ARG A 6 3.31 5.91 -7.05
CA ARG A 6 4.21 6.23 -5.96
C ARG A 6 4.29 5.10 -4.95
N LEU A 7 3.15 4.51 -4.63
CA LEU A 7 3.12 3.39 -3.69
C LEU A 7 3.86 2.20 -4.26
N GLU A 8 3.67 1.92 -5.55
CA GLU A 8 4.36 0.80 -6.17
C GLU A 8 5.85 1.02 -6.19
N GLN A 9 6.29 2.24 -6.45
CA GLN A 9 7.70 2.55 -6.42
C GLN A 9 8.29 2.43 -5.03
N ALA A 10 7.52 2.84 -4.02
CA ALA A 10 7.98 2.70 -2.65
C ALA A 10 8.12 1.24 -2.26
N ILE A 11 7.20 0.41 -2.71
CA ILE A 11 7.28 -1.04 -2.46
C ILE A 11 8.52 -1.61 -3.11
N ALA A 12 8.78 -1.25 -4.36
CA ALA A 12 9.96 -1.74 -5.07
C ALA A 12 11.24 -1.30 -4.39
N ALA A 13 11.28 -0.05 -3.93
CA ALA A 13 12.45 0.46 -3.24
C ALA A 13 12.72 -0.27 -1.94
N LEU A 14 11.66 -0.56 -1.19
CA LEU A 14 11.81 -1.30 0.06
C LEU A 14 12.30 -2.72 -0.19
N GLU A 15 11.79 -3.35 -1.23
CA GLU A 15 12.24 -4.69 -1.55
C GLU A 15 13.71 -4.71 -1.97
N ALA A 16 14.13 -3.66 -2.68
CA ALA A 16 15.52 -3.55 -3.08
C ALA A 16 16.44 -3.37 -1.89
N GLN A 17 15.93 -2.83 -0.79
CA GLN A 17 16.72 -2.60 0.41
C GLN A 17 16.52 -3.68 1.46
N ARG A 18 15.86 -4.76 1.10
CA ARG A 18 15.60 -5.86 2.02
C ARG A 18 16.89 -6.35 2.70
N PRO A 19 18.00 -6.54 1.98
CA PRO A 19 19.23 -7.01 2.64
C PRO A 19 19.79 -6.01 3.65
N ALA A 20 19.57 -4.72 3.43
CA ALA A 20 20.11 -3.69 4.32
C ALA A 20 19.20 -3.45 5.52
N LEU A 21 17.89 -3.45 5.31
CA LEU A 21 16.93 -3.14 6.37
C LEU A 21 16.51 -4.37 7.17
N GLY A 22 16.48 -5.54 6.53
CA GLY A 22 16.02 -6.74 7.16
C GLY A 22 14.60 -7.08 6.77
N ASP A 23 14.30 -8.39 6.71
CA ASP A 23 13.01 -8.84 6.25
C ASP A 23 11.87 -8.31 7.11
N ALA A 24 12.05 -8.32 8.42
CA ALA A 24 10.97 -7.91 9.34
C ALA A 24 10.58 -6.46 9.11
N VAL A 25 11.58 -5.59 8.96
CA VAL A 25 11.31 -4.17 8.73
C VAL A 25 10.63 -3.95 7.39
N VAL A 26 11.15 -4.60 6.35
CA VAL A 26 10.59 -4.45 5.02
C VAL A 26 9.17 -4.99 4.98
N GLU A 27 8.92 -6.14 5.60
CA GLU A 27 7.58 -6.72 5.60
C GLU A 27 6.58 -5.81 6.31
N ALA A 28 6.97 -5.21 7.42
CA ALA A 28 6.09 -4.30 8.13
C ALA A 28 5.74 -3.09 7.27
N ALA A 29 6.73 -2.52 6.60
CA ALA A 29 6.52 -1.38 5.73
C ALA A 29 5.68 -1.75 4.52
N LEU A 30 5.95 -2.91 3.92
CA LEU A 30 5.19 -3.37 2.76
C LEU A 30 3.74 -3.62 3.12
N SER A 31 3.49 -4.16 4.29
CA SER A 31 2.13 -4.43 4.73
C SER A 31 1.32 -3.13 4.77
N SER A 32 1.91 -2.06 5.29
CA SER A 32 1.28 -0.77 5.35
C SER A 32 1.01 -0.19 3.95
N LEU A 33 2.01 -0.30 3.07
CA LEU A 33 1.88 0.23 1.71
C LEU A 33 0.86 -0.57 0.90
N ARG A 34 0.83 -1.87 1.08
CA ARG A 34 -0.15 -2.70 0.38
C ARG A 34 -1.56 -2.40 0.83
N ALA A 35 -1.75 -2.08 2.09
CA ALA A 35 -3.06 -1.71 2.59
C ALA A 35 -3.54 -0.44 1.91
N LYS A 36 -2.66 0.54 1.73
CA LYS A 36 -3.02 1.76 1.03
C LYS A 36 -3.30 1.50 -0.44
N LEU A 37 -2.50 0.64 -1.04
CA LEU A 37 -2.69 0.30 -2.45
C LEU A 37 -4.03 -0.40 -2.67
N ALA A 38 -4.42 -1.24 -1.75
CA ALA A 38 -5.70 -1.93 -1.85
C ALA A 38 -6.86 -0.94 -1.79
N VAL A 39 -6.75 0.08 -0.94
CA VAL A 39 -7.78 1.11 -0.86
C VAL A 39 -7.89 1.86 -2.18
N LEU A 40 -6.74 2.18 -2.79
CA LEU A 40 -6.75 2.87 -4.07
C LEU A 40 -7.30 2.00 -5.19
N ALA A 41 -7.04 0.69 -5.10
CA ALA A 41 -7.49 -0.23 -6.14
C ALA A 41 -8.99 -0.49 -6.06
N GLU A 42 -9.60 -0.28 -4.89
CA GLU A 42 -11.03 -0.55 -4.71
C GLU A 42 -11.73 0.64 -4.05
N PRO A 43 -11.73 1.78 -4.72
CA PRO A 43 -12.41 2.96 -4.16
C PRO A 43 -13.90 2.76 -4.00
N GLY A 44 -14.51 1.94 -4.87
CA GLY A 44 -15.93 1.68 -4.78
C GLY A 44 -16.32 0.98 -3.49
N LEU A 45 -15.43 0.15 -2.97
CA LEU A 45 -15.70 -0.54 -1.72
C LEU A 45 -15.82 0.46 -0.57
N VAL A 46 -14.95 1.46 -0.57
CA VAL A 46 -14.99 2.48 0.47
C VAL A 46 -16.27 3.31 0.35
N GLU A 47 -16.66 3.64 -0.87
CA GLU A 47 -17.86 4.42 -1.08
C GLU A 47 -19.11 3.63 -0.70
N ALA A 48 -19.13 2.35 -1.01
CA ALA A 48 -20.28 1.51 -0.65
C ALA A 48 -20.42 1.45 0.86
N ARG A 49 -19.31 1.32 1.56
CA ARG A 49 -19.34 1.28 3.01
C ARG A 49 -19.82 2.59 3.58
N HIS A 50 -19.39 3.68 3.00
CA HIS A 50 -19.77 5.01 3.45
C HIS A 50 -21.26 5.23 3.22
N ALA A 51 -21.75 4.83 2.07
CA ALA A 51 -23.18 4.95 1.75
C ALA A 51 -24.03 4.10 2.68
N ALA A 52 -23.54 2.93 3.04
CA ALA A 52 -24.29 2.03 3.90
C ALA A 52 -24.52 2.63 5.29
N ARG A 53 -23.64 3.52 5.71
CA ARG A 53 -23.77 4.15 7.01
C ARG A 53 -24.87 5.20 7.03
N GLU A 54 -25.25 5.68 5.89
CA GLU A 54 -26.31 6.63 5.78
C GLU A 54 -27.65 5.96 5.98
#